data_f5ea8bca49f228eca395444408cf40d5
#
_entry.id   f5ea8bca49f228eca395444408cf40d5
#
_cell.length_a   1.000
_cell.length_b   1.000
_cell.length_c   1.000
_cell.angle_alpha   90.00
_cell.angle_beta   90.00
_cell.angle_gamma   90.00
#
_symmetry.space_group_name_H-M   'P 1'
#
loop_
_entity.id
_entity.type
_entity.pdbx_description
1 polymer ?
#
loop_
_entity_poly.entity_id
_entity_poly.type
_entity_poly.pdbx_seq_one_letter_code
_entity_poly.pdbx_strand_id
1 'polypeptide(L)'
;MNISFFLKPKVEVSYLTESCPVQKAIDDMLHSGFTAIPVVDAKGKYAGTITEGDFLRLVLHYPKETLEQQTVGQVELRVHHRSVSIDARMEDMVDLVTAQNFVPVVDGRGIFCGIVTRRDVITYLCKQVQS
;
A
#
# COMPACT_ATOMS: atom_id res chain seq x y z
N MET A 1 -8.19 0.23 21.12
CA MET A 1 -8.18 -1.12 20.50
C MET A 1 -6.97 -1.25 19.60
N ASN A 2 -6.29 -2.35 19.67
CA ASN A 2 -5.10 -2.61 18.83
C ASN A 2 -5.54 -2.87 17.39
N ILE A 3 -4.75 -2.35 16.44
CA ILE A 3 -5.07 -2.47 15.00
C ILE A 3 -5.07 -3.91 14.49
N SER A 4 -4.43 -4.85 15.21
CA SER A 4 -4.35 -6.25 14.78
C SER A 4 -5.71 -6.90 14.60
N PHE A 5 -6.75 -6.41 15.28
CA PHE A 5 -8.12 -6.89 15.09
C PHE A 5 -8.69 -6.54 13.70
N PHE A 6 -8.13 -5.54 13.04
CA PHE A 6 -8.61 -5.04 11.75
C PHE A 6 -7.59 -5.26 10.65
N LEU A 7 -6.46 -5.87 10.97
CA LEU A 7 -5.39 -6.12 10.01
C LEU A 7 -5.85 -7.10 8.94
N LYS A 8 -5.72 -6.68 7.68
CA LYS A 8 -5.75 -7.61 6.55
C LYS A 8 -4.32 -8.11 6.37
N PRO A 9 -4.07 -9.40 6.65
CA PRO A 9 -2.69 -9.89 6.63
C PRO A 9 -2.13 -9.91 5.21
N LYS A 10 -0.80 -9.86 5.12
CA LYS A 10 -0.05 -9.81 3.87
C LYS A 10 -0.54 -10.84 2.84
N VAL A 11 -0.86 -12.07 3.28
CA VAL A 11 -1.29 -13.16 2.39
C VAL A 11 -2.62 -12.87 1.69
N GLU A 12 -3.42 -11.95 2.23
CA GLU A 12 -4.71 -11.57 1.66
C GLU A 12 -4.66 -10.25 0.89
N VAL A 13 -3.50 -9.61 0.83
CA VAL A 13 -3.31 -8.27 0.26
C VAL A 13 -2.54 -8.37 -1.06
N SER A 14 -2.99 -7.62 -2.07
CA SER A 14 -2.20 -7.45 -3.28
C SER A 14 -1.05 -6.50 -2.99
N TYR A 15 0.18 -6.95 -3.17
CA TYR A 15 1.37 -6.11 -3.04
C TYR A 15 2.36 -6.46 -4.14
N LEU A 16 3.30 -5.56 -4.38
CA LEU A 16 4.35 -5.74 -5.39
C LEU A 16 5.71 -5.80 -4.72
N THR A 17 6.63 -6.53 -5.34
CA THR A 17 8.04 -6.49 -4.94
C THR A 17 8.77 -5.46 -5.81
N GLU A 18 9.86 -4.90 -5.29
CA GLU A 18 10.67 -3.94 -6.05
C GLU A 18 11.25 -4.52 -7.32
N SER A 19 11.45 -5.84 -7.37
CA SER A 19 11.98 -6.53 -8.55
C SER A 19 10.95 -6.76 -9.66
N CYS A 20 9.67 -6.51 -9.39
CA CYS A 20 8.60 -6.70 -10.37
C CYS A 20 8.79 -5.76 -11.55
N PRO A 21 8.74 -6.27 -12.81
CA PRO A 21 8.76 -5.38 -13.98
C PRO A 21 7.56 -4.45 -13.97
N VAL A 22 7.80 -3.19 -14.34
CA VAL A 22 6.75 -2.16 -14.34
C VAL A 22 5.57 -2.56 -15.23
N GLN A 23 5.83 -3.12 -16.41
CA GLN A 23 4.75 -3.53 -17.31
C GLN A 23 3.84 -4.57 -16.66
N LYS A 24 4.43 -5.54 -15.96
CA LYS A 24 3.64 -6.55 -15.24
C LYS A 24 2.82 -5.92 -14.11
N ALA A 25 3.41 -4.97 -13.40
CA ALA A 25 2.72 -4.26 -12.32
C ALA A 25 1.53 -3.46 -12.84
N ILE A 26 1.67 -2.81 -14.00
CA ILE A 26 0.57 -2.09 -14.65
C ILE A 26 -0.55 -3.07 -15.00
N ASP A 27 -0.21 -4.20 -15.60
CA ASP A 27 -1.21 -5.21 -15.98
C ASP A 27 -1.95 -5.74 -14.76
N ASP A 28 -1.23 -6.02 -13.68
CA ASP A 28 -1.82 -6.50 -12.43
C ASP A 28 -2.77 -5.45 -11.83
N MET A 29 -2.38 -4.18 -11.82
CA MET A 29 -3.24 -3.11 -11.32
C MET A 29 -4.52 -2.98 -12.13
N LEU A 30 -4.42 -3.02 -13.46
CA LEU A 30 -5.58 -2.91 -14.34
C LEU A 30 -6.56 -4.07 -14.14
N HIS A 31 -6.06 -5.27 -13.85
CA HIS A 31 -6.90 -6.44 -13.59
C HIS A 31 -7.51 -6.44 -12.19
N SER A 32 -6.80 -5.93 -11.20
CA SER A 32 -7.25 -5.95 -9.80
C SER A 32 -8.27 -4.85 -9.47
N GLY A 33 -8.26 -3.75 -10.22
CA GLY A 33 -9.09 -2.59 -9.93
C GLY A 33 -8.62 -1.74 -8.75
N PHE A 34 -7.47 -2.06 -8.16
CA PHE A 34 -6.91 -1.24 -7.07
C PHE A 34 -6.28 0.03 -7.64
N THR A 35 -6.38 1.13 -6.89
CA THR A 35 -5.84 2.43 -7.28
C THR A 35 -4.48 2.72 -6.66
N ALA A 36 -4.09 1.94 -5.68
CA ALA A 36 -2.83 2.05 -4.96
C ALA A 36 -2.43 0.68 -4.42
N ILE A 37 -1.15 0.33 -4.53
CA ILE A 37 -0.65 -1.00 -4.14
C ILE A 37 0.64 -0.84 -3.33
N PRO A 38 0.75 -1.51 -2.17
CA PRO A 38 1.99 -1.50 -1.39
C PRO A 38 3.13 -2.17 -2.14
N VAL A 39 4.34 -1.66 -1.94
CA VAL A 39 5.57 -2.21 -2.50
C VAL A 39 6.49 -2.63 -1.38
N VAL A 40 7.07 -3.82 -1.48
CA VAL A 40 8.04 -4.35 -0.53
C VAL A 40 9.39 -4.56 -1.20
N ASP A 41 10.46 -4.43 -0.42
CA ASP A 41 11.83 -4.68 -0.90
C ASP A 41 12.18 -6.18 -0.83
N ALA A 42 13.42 -6.51 -1.20
CA ALA A 42 13.90 -7.89 -1.21
C ALA A 42 13.91 -8.55 0.17
N LYS A 43 13.90 -7.75 1.23
CA LYS A 43 13.89 -8.24 2.63
C LYS A 43 12.47 -8.31 3.19
N GLY A 44 11.46 -7.96 2.39
CA GLY A 44 10.08 -7.94 2.85
C GLY A 44 9.67 -6.68 3.58
N LYS A 45 10.52 -5.66 3.63
CA LYS A 45 10.19 -4.40 4.29
C LYS A 45 9.31 -3.54 3.40
N TYR A 46 8.43 -2.78 4.02
CA TYR A 46 7.60 -1.82 3.30
C TYR A 46 8.48 -0.74 2.69
N ALA A 47 8.43 -0.61 1.35
CA ALA A 47 9.26 0.34 0.60
C ALA A 47 8.48 1.57 0.11
N GLY A 48 7.17 1.48 0.05
CA GLY A 48 6.33 2.57 -0.42
C GLY A 48 5.04 2.07 -1.05
N THR A 49 4.26 2.97 -1.64
CA THR A 49 3.00 2.63 -2.29
C THR A 49 3.01 3.24 -3.69
N ILE A 50 2.73 2.42 -4.70
CA ILE A 50 2.62 2.88 -6.07
C ILE A 50 1.15 3.09 -6.43
N THR A 51 0.86 4.19 -7.14
CA THR A 51 -0.51 4.61 -7.44
C THR A 51 -0.78 4.60 -8.94
N GLU A 52 -2.06 4.68 -9.30
CA GLU A 52 -2.47 4.85 -10.70
C GLU A 52 -1.78 6.06 -11.34
N GLY A 53 -1.65 7.16 -10.59
CA GLY A 53 -0.98 8.37 -11.09
C GLY A 53 0.49 8.13 -11.43
N ASP A 54 1.18 7.31 -10.63
CA ASP A 54 2.56 6.95 -10.92
C ASP A 54 2.65 6.19 -12.24
N PHE A 55 1.78 5.20 -12.44
CA PHE A 55 1.75 4.43 -13.68
C PHE A 55 1.36 5.27 -14.88
N LEU A 56 0.40 6.18 -14.72
CA LEU A 56 0.01 7.09 -15.81
C LEU A 56 1.19 7.92 -16.27
N ARG A 57 1.96 8.49 -15.33
CA ARG A 57 3.15 9.27 -15.69
C ARG A 57 4.17 8.43 -16.45
N LEU A 58 4.37 7.18 -16.03
CA LEU A 58 5.32 6.29 -16.71
C LEU A 58 4.88 6.00 -18.14
N VAL A 59 3.61 5.68 -18.35
CA VAL A 59 3.08 5.38 -19.68
C VAL A 59 3.15 6.60 -20.60
N LEU A 60 2.95 7.80 -20.07
CA LEU A 60 3.02 9.04 -20.85
C LEU A 60 4.43 9.42 -21.23
N HIS A 61 5.44 9.05 -20.43
CA HIS A 61 6.81 9.54 -20.62
C HIS A 61 7.79 8.49 -21.15
N TYR A 62 7.44 7.20 -21.13
CA TYR A 62 8.36 6.14 -21.54
C TYR A 62 7.68 5.18 -22.52
N PRO A 63 8.43 4.67 -23.53
CA PRO A 63 7.91 3.68 -24.44
C PRO A 63 7.77 2.32 -23.76
N LYS A 64 6.95 1.46 -24.33
CA LYS A 64 6.66 0.12 -23.78
C LYS A 64 7.93 -0.69 -23.52
N GLU A 65 8.91 -0.60 -24.41
CA GLU A 65 10.18 -1.33 -24.29
C GLU A 65 10.94 -0.94 -23.02
N THR A 66 10.92 0.34 -22.67
CA THR A 66 11.53 0.82 -21.42
C THR A 66 10.78 0.30 -20.20
N LEU A 67 9.45 0.31 -20.24
CA LEU A 67 8.62 -0.16 -19.11
C LEU A 67 8.77 -1.66 -18.89
N GLU A 68 9.03 -2.44 -19.94
CA GLU A 68 9.27 -3.88 -19.81
C GLU A 68 10.59 -4.20 -19.12
N GLN A 69 11.57 -3.29 -19.19
CA GLN A 69 12.90 -3.46 -18.59
C GLN A 69 13.04 -2.77 -17.23
N GLN A 70 12.18 -1.81 -16.94
CA GLN A 70 12.20 -1.08 -15.68
C GLN A 70 11.48 -1.88 -14.59
N THR A 71 12.01 -1.84 -13.36
CA THR A 71 11.36 -2.47 -12.20
C THR A 71 10.65 -1.45 -11.34
N VAL A 72 9.70 -1.93 -10.54
CA VAL A 72 8.92 -1.10 -9.61
C VAL A 72 9.84 -0.33 -8.65
N GLY A 73 10.93 -0.95 -8.19
CA GLY A 73 11.88 -0.30 -7.28
C GLY A 73 12.61 0.90 -7.89
N GLN A 74 12.63 1.02 -9.22
CA GLN A 74 13.27 2.13 -9.93
C GLN A 74 12.33 3.32 -10.15
N VAL A 75 11.05 3.18 -9.83
CA VAL A 75 10.05 4.23 -10.02
C VAL A 75 10.13 5.24 -8.89
N GLU A 76 10.14 6.53 -9.23
CA GLU A 76 10.02 7.59 -8.25
C GLU A 76 8.56 7.72 -7.83
N LEU A 77 8.27 7.39 -6.57
CA LEU A 77 6.91 7.45 -6.03
C LEU A 77 6.61 8.88 -5.56
N ARG A 78 5.52 9.45 -6.02
CA ARG A 78 5.12 10.82 -5.66
C ARG A 78 4.28 10.89 -4.41
N VAL A 79 3.50 9.85 -4.15
CA VAL A 79 2.66 9.78 -2.95
C VAL A 79 3.38 8.91 -1.93
N HIS A 80 3.61 9.47 -0.74
CA HIS A 80 4.30 8.75 0.33
C HIS A 80 3.29 8.36 1.40
N HIS A 81 2.74 7.15 1.29
CA HIS A 81 1.88 6.60 2.33
C HIS A 81 2.71 6.29 3.57
N ARG A 82 2.23 6.74 4.72
CA ARG A 82 2.88 6.47 6.01
C ARG A 82 2.43 5.12 6.52
N SER A 83 3.38 4.34 7.05
CA SER A 83 3.10 3.06 7.70
C SER A 83 3.01 3.25 9.22
N VAL A 84 2.45 2.25 9.89
CA VAL A 84 2.39 2.22 11.35
C VAL A 84 2.89 0.87 11.85
N SER A 85 3.26 0.84 13.13
CA SER A 85 3.63 -0.40 13.81
C SER A 85 2.41 -1.29 14.04
N ILE A 86 2.64 -2.62 14.02
CA ILE A 86 1.60 -3.61 14.37
C ILE A 86 1.06 -3.39 15.81
N ASP A 87 1.80 -2.67 16.65
CA ASP A 87 1.40 -2.35 18.02
C ASP A 87 0.56 -1.08 18.12
N ALA A 88 0.32 -0.38 17.01
CA ALA A 88 -0.47 0.84 17.01
C ALA A 88 -1.93 0.57 17.38
N ARG A 89 -2.65 1.62 17.74
CA ARG A 89 -4.07 1.57 18.11
C ARG A 89 -4.90 2.18 16.99
N MET A 90 -6.18 1.77 16.92
CA MET A 90 -7.11 2.30 15.90
C MET A 90 -7.21 3.81 15.97
N GLU A 91 -7.12 4.39 17.16
CA GLU A 91 -7.16 5.84 17.35
C GLU A 91 -6.02 6.57 16.62
N ASP A 92 -4.87 5.88 16.46
CA ASP A 92 -3.71 6.44 15.74
C ASP A 92 -3.90 6.47 14.23
N MET A 93 -4.92 5.77 13.72
CA MET A 93 -5.18 5.70 12.28
C MET A 93 -5.99 6.88 11.76
N VAL A 94 -6.72 7.58 12.63
CA VAL A 94 -7.73 8.55 12.20
C VAL A 94 -7.15 9.62 11.27
N ASP A 95 -6.04 10.24 11.66
CA ASP A 95 -5.43 11.28 10.84
C ASP A 95 -4.84 10.73 9.54
N LEU A 96 -4.33 9.50 9.57
CA LEU A 96 -3.72 8.90 8.38
C LEU A 96 -4.76 8.57 7.32
N VAL A 97 -5.93 8.07 7.71
CA VAL A 97 -6.95 7.66 6.73
C VAL A 97 -7.72 8.84 6.12
N THR A 98 -7.52 10.06 6.60
CA THR A 98 -8.02 11.24 5.88
C THR A 98 -7.24 11.46 4.59
N ALA A 99 -5.96 11.07 4.56
CA ALA A 99 -5.06 11.27 3.43
C ALA A 99 -4.79 10.00 2.62
N GLN A 100 -4.98 8.82 3.22
CA GLN A 100 -4.65 7.52 2.62
C GLN A 100 -5.85 6.58 2.66
N ASN A 101 -6.08 5.83 1.59
CA ASN A 101 -7.15 4.83 1.54
C ASN A 101 -6.89 3.63 2.45
N PHE A 102 -5.63 3.37 2.75
CA PHE A 102 -5.21 2.32 3.64
C PHE A 102 -3.91 2.72 4.33
N VAL A 103 -3.61 2.06 5.42
CA VAL A 103 -2.38 2.29 6.18
C VAL A 103 -1.57 0.99 6.15
N PRO A 104 -0.36 1.00 5.58
CA PRO A 104 0.54 -0.16 5.66
C PRO A 104 0.97 -0.40 7.11
N VAL A 105 1.01 -1.67 7.50
CA VAL A 105 1.37 -2.08 8.85
C VAL A 105 2.67 -2.87 8.81
N VAL A 106 3.62 -2.50 9.67
CA VAL A 106 4.93 -3.13 9.74
C VAL A 106 5.21 -3.61 11.16
N ASP A 107 6.11 -4.60 11.29
CA ASP A 107 6.59 -5.05 12.59
C ASP A 107 7.77 -4.19 13.07
N GLY A 108 8.38 -4.57 14.20
CA GLY A 108 9.51 -3.83 14.78
C GLY A 108 10.77 -3.79 13.92
N ARG A 109 10.84 -4.64 12.88
CA ARG A 109 11.96 -4.68 11.93
C ARG A 109 11.62 -3.96 10.62
N GLY A 110 10.41 -3.41 10.48
CA GLY A 110 9.95 -2.76 9.25
C GLY A 110 9.37 -3.73 8.24
N ILE A 111 9.21 -5.01 8.60
CA ILE A 111 8.65 -6.02 7.70
C ILE A 111 7.16 -5.74 7.49
N PHE A 112 6.73 -5.75 6.24
CA PHE A 112 5.34 -5.54 5.87
C PHE A 112 4.47 -6.69 6.36
N CYS A 113 3.49 -6.37 7.19
CA CYS A 113 2.57 -7.36 7.79
C CYS A 113 1.21 -7.40 7.12
N GLY A 114 0.81 -6.31 6.49
CA GLY A 114 -0.51 -6.17 5.89
C GLY A 114 -0.97 -4.73 5.90
N ILE A 115 -2.29 -4.53 5.83
CA ILE A 115 -2.88 -3.18 5.80
C ILE A 115 -4.08 -3.08 6.73
N VAL A 116 -4.39 -1.85 7.14
CA VAL A 116 -5.67 -1.49 7.73
C VAL A 116 -6.32 -0.50 6.77
N THR A 117 -7.56 -0.78 6.37
CA THR A 117 -8.24 0.05 5.38
C THR A 117 -8.97 1.21 6.02
N ARG A 118 -9.17 2.29 5.25
CA ARG A 118 -10.03 3.40 5.66
C ARG A 118 -11.41 2.90 6.06
N ARG A 119 -11.96 1.96 5.31
CA ARG A 119 -13.26 1.37 5.60
C ARG A 119 -13.32 0.74 7.00
N ASP A 120 -12.28 0.02 7.39
CA ASP A 120 -12.22 -0.61 8.71
C ASP A 120 -12.20 0.43 9.83
N VAL A 121 -11.46 1.53 9.62
CA VAL A 121 -11.42 2.62 10.59
C VAL A 121 -12.79 3.29 10.71
N ILE A 122 -13.46 3.56 9.59
CA ILE A 122 -14.81 4.12 9.59
C ILE A 122 -15.76 3.20 10.36
N THR A 123 -15.72 1.90 10.09
CA THR A 123 -16.58 0.92 10.76
C THR A 123 -16.35 0.93 12.27
N TYR A 124 -15.09 0.95 12.69
CA TYR A 124 -14.72 1.02 14.10
C TYR A 124 -15.27 2.29 14.76
N LEU A 125 -15.07 3.45 14.13
CA LEU A 125 -15.53 4.73 14.67
C LEU A 125 -17.05 4.81 14.75
N CYS A 126 -17.76 4.28 13.76
CA CYS A 126 -19.22 4.24 13.77
C CYS A 126 -19.75 3.41 14.94
N LYS A 127 -19.12 2.29 15.24
CA LYS A 127 -19.50 1.45 16.38
C LYS A 127 -19.25 2.16 17.71
N GLN A 128 -18.17 2.94 17.81
CA GLN A 128 -17.86 3.71 19.00
C GLN A 128 -18.92 4.79 19.26
N VAL A 129 -19.42 5.45 18.20
CA VAL A 129 -20.44 6.50 18.32
C VAL A 129 -21.79 5.90 18.72
N GLN A 130 -22.10 4.68 18.31
CA GLN A 130 -23.39 4.02 18.60
C GLN A 130 -23.45 3.37 19.97
N SER A 131 -22.32 3.18 20.60
CA SER A 131 -22.27 2.62 21.97
C SER A 131 -22.28 3.73 23.05
#